data_5192e0516ca4b57d594e1a0c5697a535
#
_entry.id   5192e0516ca4b57d594e1a0c5697a535
#
_cell.length_a   1.000
_cell.length_b   1.000
_cell.length_c   1.000
_cell.angle_alpha   90.00
_cell.angle_beta   90.00
_cell.angle_gamma   90.00
#
_symmetry.space_group_name_H-M   'P 1'
#
loop_
_entity.id
_entity.type
_entity.pdbx_description
1 polymer ?
#
loop_
_entity_poly.entity_id
_entity_poly.type
_entity_poly.pdbx_seq_one_letter_code
_entity_poly.pdbx_strand_id
1 'polypeptide(L)'
;MDLQELSDRQEIVDLITRYTRAVDTRSWDDLDEVFTEDAVLDYSPVGGPADAPAVVKPWIEQGLAGFDRYQHIIGQVSIELDGDAASATAYFTNPMVSVDPKGNEKLWEVGGYYRHELRRTGEGWRSTRMLDDVVWTRGF
;
A
#
# COMPACT_ATOMS: atom_id res chain seq x y z
N MET A 1 12.88 24.64 -0.09
CA MET A 1 13.07 23.18 0.23
C MET A 1 14.57 22.91 0.22
N ASP A 2 15.11 22.42 1.31
CA ASP A 2 16.52 22.08 1.41
C ASP A 2 16.79 20.63 0.96
N LEU A 3 18.04 20.20 0.97
CA LEU A 3 18.42 18.85 0.54
C LEU A 3 17.85 17.76 1.43
N GLN A 4 17.73 18.02 2.72
CA GLN A 4 17.15 17.04 3.64
C GLN A 4 15.67 16.82 3.35
N GLU A 5 14.92 17.88 3.10
CA GLU A 5 13.51 17.78 2.73
C GLU A 5 13.31 17.05 1.39
N LEU A 6 14.18 17.35 0.40
CA LEU A 6 14.14 16.63 -0.88
C LEU A 6 14.43 15.16 -0.70
N SER A 7 15.43 14.82 0.09
CA SER A 7 15.82 13.43 0.39
C SER A 7 14.68 12.70 1.11
N ASP A 8 14.08 13.34 2.10
CA ASP A 8 12.96 12.74 2.86
C ASP A 8 11.76 12.48 1.96
N ARG A 9 11.41 13.43 1.09
CA ARG A 9 10.31 13.26 0.14
C ARG A 9 10.56 12.13 -0.82
N GLN A 10 11.77 12.04 -1.36
CA GLN A 10 12.13 10.95 -2.27
C GLN A 10 12.11 9.59 -1.57
N GLU A 11 12.60 9.51 -0.36
CA GLU A 11 12.60 8.27 0.41
C GLU A 11 11.16 7.81 0.71
N ILE A 12 10.25 8.74 1.01
CA ILE A 12 8.83 8.41 1.24
C ILE A 12 8.17 7.92 -0.05
N VAL A 13 8.44 8.56 -1.18
CA VAL A 13 7.94 8.07 -2.49
C VAL A 13 8.48 6.67 -2.79
N ASP A 14 9.75 6.42 -2.53
CA ASP A 14 10.37 5.12 -2.73
C ASP A 14 9.74 4.05 -1.80
N LEU A 15 9.38 4.43 -0.58
CA LEU A 15 8.69 3.56 0.36
C LEU A 15 7.31 3.13 -0.19
N ILE A 16 6.55 4.07 -0.75
CA ILE A 16 5.24 3.78 -1.36
C ILE A 16 5.41 2.86 -2.58
N THR A 17 6.44 3.10 -3.39
CA THR A 17 6.79 2.22 -4.50
C THR A 17 7.15 0.82 -4.01
N ARG A 18 7.91 0.73 -2.91
CA ARG A 18 8.29 -0.56 -2.32
C ARG A 18 7.06 -1.34 -1.85
N TYR A 19 6.06 -0.65 -1.30
CA TYR A 19 4.79 -1.28 -0.94
C TYR A 19 4.11 -1.91 -2.16
N THR A 20 3.90 -1.15 -3.22
CA THR A 20 3.22 -1.66 -4.42
C THR A 20 4.04 -2.76 -5.10
N ARG A 21 5.36 -2.63 -5.14
CA ARG A 21 6.23 -3.67 -5.70
C ARG A 21 6.15 -4.96 -4.89
N ALA A 22 6.15 -4.89 -3.57
CA ALA A 22 6.03 -6.06 -2.72
C ALA A 22 4.72 -6.82 -2.98
N VAL A 23 3.61 -6.09 -3.08
CA VAL A 23 2.29 -6.69 -3.33
C VAL A 23 2.19 -7.23 -4.75
N ASP A 24 2.60 -6.46 -5.75
CA ASP A 24 2.48 -6.83 -7.17
C ASP A 24 3.37 -8.01 -7.54
N THR A 25 4.52 -8.16 -6.89
CA THR A 25 5.44 -9.27 -7.11
C THR A 25 5.21 -10.43 -6.14
N ARG A 26 4.25 -10.30 -5.24
CA ARG A 26 3.95 -11.30 -4.19
C ARG A 26 5.15 -11.59 -3.29
N SER A 27 5.98 -10.58 -3.06
CA SER A 27 7.14 -10.62 -2.17
C SER A 27 6.74 -10.10 -0.80
N TRP A 28 5.89 -10.86 -0.11
CA TRP A 28 5.18 -10.40 1.09
C TRP A 28 6.12 -9.98 2.22
N ASP A 29 7.27 -10.62 2.36
CA ASP A 29 8.23 -10.26 3.40
C ASP A 29 8.90 -8.90 3.16
N ASP A 30 8.90 -8.39 1.93
CA ASP A 30 9.41 -7.06 1.65
C ASP A 30 8.57 -5.95 2.28
N LEU A 31 7.34 -6.25 2.70
CA LEU A 31 6.51 -5.33 3.46
C LEU A 31 7.14 -4.96 4.82
N ASP A 32 8.02 -5.78 5.34
CA ASP A 32 8.75 -5.49 6.58
C ASP A 32 9.71 -4.30 6.43
N GLU A 33 10.08 -3.94 5.20
CA GLU A 33 10.88 -2.75 4.89
C GLU A 33 10.03 -1.50 4.64
N VAL A 34 8.72 -1.64 4.67
CA VAL A 34 7.75 -0.55 4.51
C VAL A 34 7.18 -0.11 5.84
N PHE A 35 6.81 -1.08 6.67
CA PHE A 35 6.08 -0.86 7.93
C PHE A 35 6.95 -1.13 9.13
N THR A 36 6.69 -0.40 10.22
CA THR A 36 7.19 -0.79 11.55
C THR A 36 6.46 -2.06 12.00
N GLU A 37 7.10 -2.82 12.87
CA GLU A 37 6.52 -4.08 13.38
C GLU A 37 5.18 -3.87 14.10
N ASP A 38 5.04 -2.72 14.77
CA ASP A 38 3.83 -2.32 15.50
C ASP A 38 2.88 -1.45 14.68
N ALA A 39 3.10 -1.32 13.38
CA ALA A 39 2.23 -0.53 12.51
C ALA A 39 0.81 -1.08 12.49
N VAL A 40 -0.14 -0.22 12.17
CA VAL A 40 -1.53 -0.61 11.91
C VAL A 40 -1.83 -0.43 10.44
N LEU A 41 -2.15 -1.52 9.76
CA LEU A 41 -2.63 -1.52 8.40
C LEU A 41 -4.15 -1.69 8.44
N ASP A 42 -4.87 -0.66 8.00
CA ASP A 42 -6.32 -0.62 8.07
C ASP A 42 -6.95 -0.88 6.70
N TYR A 43 -7.43 -2.09 6.52
CA TYR A 43 -8.16 -2.53 5.33
C TYR A 43 -9.68 -2.66 5.59
N SER A 44 -10.17 -2.05 6.68
CA SER A 44 -11.60 -2.12 7.02
C SER A 44 -12.53 -1.58 5.91
N PRO A 45 -12.13 -0.58 5.09
CA PRO A 45 -12.99 -0.15 3.98
C PRO A 45 -13.29 -1.22 2.94
N VAL A 46 -12.46 -2.25 2.84
CA VAL A 46 -12.68 -3.40 1.93
C VAL A 46 -13.03 -4.69 2.69
N GLY A 47 -13.48 -4.55 3.94
CA GLY A 47 -13.92 -5.69 4.75
C GLY A 47 -12.78 -6.46 5.40
N GLY A 48 -11.58 -5.90 5.43
CA GLY A 48 -10.41 -6.52 6.00
C GLY A 48 -10.11 -6.11 7.44
N PRO A 49 -9.00 -6.59 7.99
CA PRO A 49 -8.57 -6.23 9.34
C PRO A 49 -7.96 -4.84 9.41
N ALA A 50 -7.92 -4.29 10.62
CA ALA A 50 -7.09 -3.15 10.99
C ALA A 50 -6.18 -3.62 12.10
N ASP A 51 -4.96 -4.05 11.74
CA ASP A 51 -4.07 -4.76 12.67
C ASP A 51 -2.61 -4.65 12.22
N ALA A 52 -1.72 -5.27 12.98
CA ALA A 52 -0.28 -5.30 12.72
C ALA A 52 0.04 -6.05 11.40
N PRO A 53 1.21 -5.77 10.79
CA PRO A 53 1.64 -6.43 9.56
C PRO A 53 1.61 -7.95 9.63
N ALA A 54 1.96 -8.54 10.76
CA ALA A 54 1.94 -9.99 10.95
C ALA A 54 0.56 -10.61 10.75
N VAL A 55 -0.52 -9.86 11.08
CA VAL A 55 -1.90 -10.30 10.89
C VAL A 55 -2.38 -10.00 9.47
N VAL A 56 -2.01 -8.84 8.94
CA VAL A 56 -2.57 -8.33 7.67
C VAL A 56 -1.89 -8.96 6.45
N LYS A 57 -0.60 -9.26 6.50
CA LYS A 57 0.12 -9.88 5.37
C LYS A 57 -0.56 -11.15 4.86
N PRO A 58 -0.86 -12.15 5.72
CA PRO A 58 -1.56 -13.34 5.24
C PRO A 58 -2.94 -13.05 4.67
N TRP A 59 -3.64 -12.06 5.20
CA TRP A 59 -4.94 -11.65 4.70
C TRP A 59 -4.87 -11.09 3.28
N ILE A 60 -3.88 -10.22 3.01
CA ILE A 60 -3.65 -9.67 1.66
C ILE A 60 -3.29 -10.80 0.69
N GLU A 61 -2.36 -11.65 1.09
CA GLU A 61 -1.90 -12.78 0.27
C GLU A 61 -3.07 -13.67 -0.14
N GLN A 62 -3.92 -14.05 0.81
CA GLN A 62 -5.10 -14.88 0.55
C GLN A 62 -6.13 -14.15 -0.31
N GLY A 63 -6.35 -12.86 -0.05
CA GLY A 63 -7.32 -12.06 -0.80
C GLY A 63 -6.93 -11.89 -2.27
N LEU A 64 -5.65 -11.80 -2.57
CA LEU A 64 -5.15 -11.64 -3.93
C LEU A 64 -4.86 -12.97 -4.63
N ALA A 65 -4.84 -14.09 -3.92
CA ALA A 65 -4.58 -15.40 -4.50
C ALA A 65 -5.64 -15.83 -5.54
N GLY A 66 -6.86 -15.30 -5.43
CA GLY A 66 -7.95 -15.57 -6.38
C GLY A 66 -7.84 -14.82 -7.70
N PHE A 67 -6.91 -13.88 -7.80
CA PHE A 67 -6.70 -13.12 -9.04
C PHE A 67 -5.49 -13.68 -9.80
N ASP A 68 -5.66 -13.85 -11.10
CA ASP A 68 -4.60 -14.35 -11.98
C ASP A 68 -3.46 -13.34 -12.07
N ARG A 69 -3.80 -12.08 -12.22
CA ARG A 69 -2.85 -10.97 -12.28
C ARG A 69 -3.49 -9.68 -11.80
N TYR A 70 -2.66 -8.77 -11.35
CA TYR A 70 -3.08 -7.46 -10.89
C TYR A 70 -1.90 -6.49 -10.92
N GLN A 71 -2.21 -5.20 -10.84
CA GLN A 71 -1.22 -4.15 -10.86
C GLN A 71 -1.71 -2.97 -10.03
N HIS A 72 -0.83 -2.42 -9.17
CA HIS A 72 -1.10 -1.16 -8.49
C HIS A 72 -0.46 -0.01 -9.25
N ILE A 73 -1.23 1.04 -9.47
CA ILE A 73 -0.76 2.25 -10.12
C ILE A 73 -0.87 3.39 -9.11
N ILE A 74 0.27 4.01 -8.79
CA ILE A 74 0.33 5.16 -7.91
C ILE A 74 0.36 6.42 -8.77
N GLY A 75 -0.54 7.33 -8.50
CA GLY A 75 -0.59 8.64 -9.13
C GLY A 75 0.17 9.69 -8.31
N GLN A 76 -0.48 10.81 -8.04
CA GLN A 76 0.13 11.87 -7.23
C GLN A 76 0.34 11.42 -5.79
N VAL A 77 1.37 11.97 -5.16
CA VAL A 77 1.66 11.76 -3.74
C VAL A 77 1.77 13.12 -3.07
N SER A 78 0.91 13.35 -2.07
CA SER A 78 0.97 14.53 -1.22
C SER A 78 1.71 14.18 0.07
N ILE A 79 2.74 14.92 0.41
CA ILE A 79 3.59 14.65 1.57
C ILE A 79 3.68 15.89 2.45
N GLU A 80 3.45 15.73 3.75
CA GLU A 80 3.68 16.74 4.77
C GLU A 80 4.76 16.24 5.71
N LEU A 81 5.87 17.01 5.80
CA LEU A 81 7.00 16.69 6.66
C LEU A 81 6.91 17.48 7.97
N ASP A 82 7.20 16.83 9.07
CA ASP A 82 7.27 17.43 10.41
C ASP A 82 8.41 16.78 11.20
N GLY A 83 9.65 17.23 10.94
CA GLY A 83 10.84 16.68 11.59
C GLY A 83 11.03 15.19 11.26
N ASP A 84 10.96 14.35 12.28
CA ASP A 84 11.10 12.89 12.15
C ASP A 84 9.78 12.18 11.90
N ALA A 85 8.70 12.94 11.74
CA ALA A 85 7.37 12.45 11.39
C ALA A 85 6.92 13.00 10.05
N ALA A 86 6.02 12.31 9.39
CA ALA A 86 5.42 12.75 8.14
C ALA A 86 4.05 12.09 7.95
N SER A 87 3.26 12.69 7.07
CA SER A 87 2.07 12.07 6.52
C SER A 87 2.15 12.07 5.00
N ALA A 88 1.57 11.06 4.36
CA ALA A 88 1.51 10.99 2.91
C ALA A 88 0.17 10.44 2.47
N THR A 89 -0.34 11.00 1.39
CA THR A 89 -1.54 10.51 0.71
C THR A 89 -1.17 10.20 -0.73
N ALA A 90 -1.26 8.93 -1.11
CA ALA A 90 -0.94 8.47 -2.45
C ALA A 90 -2.23 8.07 -3.19
N TYR A 91 -2.47 8.64 -4.35
CA TYR A 91 -3.55 8.22 -5.23
C TYR A 91 -3.21 6.86 -5.81
N PHE A 92 -4.18 5.95 -5.82
CA PHE A 92 -3.94 4.64 -6.44
C PHE A 92 -5.14 4.15 -7.23
N THR A 93 -4.86 3.31 -8.21
CA THR A 93 -5.80 2.38 -8.81
C THR A 93 -5.18 0.98 -8.81
N ASN A 94 -6.03 -0.02 -8.66
CA ASN A 94 -5.60 -1.41 -8.63
C ASN A 94 -6.53 -2.26 -9.48
N PRO A 95 -6.24 -2.37 -10.80
CA PRO A 95 -6.95 -3.32 -11.64
C PRO A 95 -6.48 -4.75 -11.34
N MET A 96 -7.44 -5.68 -11.31
CA MET A 96 -7.23 -7.09 -11.00
C MET A 96 -8.01 -7.95 -11.98
N VAL A 97 -7.42 -9.03 -12.44
CA VAL A 97 -8.05 -9.94 -13.40
C VAL A 97 -8.25 -11.31 -12.77
N SER A 98 -9.48 -11.78 -12.77
CA SER A 98 -9.81 -13.16 -12.43
C SER A 98 -10.13 -13.94 -13.70
N VAL A 99 -9.83 -15.23 -13.68
CA VAL A 99 -10.10 -16.15 -14.79
C VAL A 99 -10.98 -17.27 -14.25
N ASP A 100 -12.14 -17.49 -14.87
CA ASP A 100 -13.03 -18.57 -14.47
C ASP A 100 -12.55 -19.94 -15.02
N PRO A 101 -13.15 -21.07 -14.59
CA PRO A 101 -12.75 -22.39 -15.10
C PRO A 101 -12.91 -22.58 -16.62
N LYS A 102 -13.70 -21.73 -17.27
CA LYS A 102 -13.89 -21.76 -18.74
C LYS A 102 -12.90 -20.87 -19.47
N GLY A 103 -12.00 -20.17 -18.75
CA GLY A 103 -11.04 -19.25 -19.33
C GLY A 103 -11.57 -17.84 -19.59
N ASN A 104 -12.76 -17.50 -19.11
CA ASN A 104 -13.29 -16.14 -19.24
C ASN A 104 -12.65 -15.21 -18.21
N GLU A 105 -12.19 -14.05 -18.67
CA GLU A 105 -11.59 -13.05 -17.82
C GLU A 105 -12.62 -12.05 -17.33
N LYS A 106 -12.46 -11.61 -16.07
CA LYS A 106 -13.22 -10.51 -15.51
C LYS A 106 -12.26 -9.49 -14.90
N LEU A 107 -12.51 -8.21 -15.18
CA LEU A 107 -11.76 -7.10 -14.62
C LEU A 107 -12.47 -6.58 -13.37
N TRP A 108 -11.70 -6.48 -12.30
CA TRP A 108 -12.09 -5.87 -11.03
C TRP A 108 -11.18 -4.68 -10.80
N GLU A 109 -11.72 -3.59 -10.28
CA GLU A 109 -10.89 -2.43 -9.97
C GLU A 109 -11.26 -1.82 -8.63
N VAL A 110 -10.23 -1.34 -7.94
CA VAL A 110 -10.36 -0.52 -6.74
C VAL A 110 -9.55 0.75 -6.97
N GLY A 111 -10.10 1.88 -6.58
CA GLY A 111 -9.38 3.15 -6.62
C GLY A 111 -9.65 3.96 -5.37
N GLY A 112 -8.65 4.72 -4.96
CA GLY A 112 -8.74 5.54 -3.78
C GLY A 112 -7.39 6.13 -3.38
N TYR A 113 -7.17 6.19 -2.08
CA TYR A 113 -5.96 6.75 -1.48
C TYR A 113 -5.35 5.77 -0.49
N TYR A 114 -4.02 5.61 -0.56
CA TYR A 114 -3.27 5.06 0.55
C TYR A 114 -2.85 6.24 1.43
N ARG A 115 -3.34 6.26 2.66
CA ARG A 115 -3.00 7.31 3.63
C ARG A 115 -2.04 6.75 4.65
N HIS A 116 -0.84 7.34 4.71
CA HIS A 116 0.23 6.89 5.59
C HIS A 116 0.53 7.92 6.67
N GLU A 117 0.78 7.44 7.86
CA GLU A 117 1.57 8.13 8.88
C GLU A 117 2.95 7.48 8.91
N LEU A 118 4.00 8.30 8.90
CA LEU A 118 5.37 7.82 8.74
C LEU A 118 6.25 8.37 9.86
N ARG A 119 7.30 7.63 10.13
CA ARG A 119 8.32 7.98 11.13
C ARG A 119 9.71 7.69 10.57
N ARG A 120 10.66 8.57 10.84
CA ARG A 120 12.08 8.29 10.59
C ARG A 120 12.58 7.31 11.66
N THR A 121 13.16 6.22 11.24
CA THR A 121 13.75 5.20 12.12
C THR A 121 15.25 5.10 11.86
N GLY A 122 15.95 4.31 12.66
CA GLY A 122 17.38 4.03 12.43
C GLY A 122 17.64 3.30 11.10
N GLU A 123 16.59 2.74 10.48
CA GLU A 123 16.67 2.03 9.19
C GLU A 123 16.05 2.85 8.04
N GLY A 124 15.78 4.12 8.27
CA GLY A 124 15.11 5.00 7.31
C GLY A 124 13.64 5.25 7.65
N TRP A 125 12.92 5.87 6.73
CA TRP A 125 11.50 6.12 6.90
C TRP A 125 10.71 4.81 6.87
N ARG A 126 9.71 4.72 7.75
CA ARG A 126 8.77 3.58 7.82
C ARG A 126 7.36 4.09 8.05
N SER A 127 6.39 3.40 7.51
CA SER A 127 4.98 3.68 7.79
C SER A 127 4.58 3.06 9.13
N THR A 128 3.97 3.85 9.98
CA THR A 128 3.42 3.40 11.27
C THR A 128 1.92 3.15 11.18
N ARG A 129 1.27 3.69 10.15
CA ARG A 129 -0.15 3.48 9.91
C ARG A 129 -0.43 3.67 8.43
N MET A 130 -1.21 2.76 7.85
CA MET A 130 -1.75 2.90 6.50
C MET A 130 -3.24 2.63 6.52
N LEU A 131 -4.02 3.55 5.92
CA LEU A 131 -5.44 3.36 5.65
C LEU A 131 -5.63 3.16 4.15
N ASP A 132 -6.29 2.07 3.78
CA ASP A 132 -6.77 1.82 2.42
C ASP A 132 -8.11 2.52 2.24
N ASP A 133 -8.05 3.80 1.89
CA ASP A 133 -9.22 4.68 1.77
C ASP A 133 -9.83 4.57 0.38
N VAL A 134 -10.73 3.61 0.21
CA VAL A 134 -11.37 3.31 -1.07
C VAL A 134 -12.40 4.36 -1.41
N VAL A 135 -12.31 4.90 -2.63
CA VAL A 135 -13.25 5.90 -3.16
C VAL A 135 -14.24 5.26 -4.13
N TRP A 136 -13.79 4.30 -4.92
CA TRP A 136 -14.63 3.63 -5.91
C TRP A 136 -14.16 2.20 -6.17
N THR A 137 -15.09 1.37 -6.63
CA THR A 137 -14.80 0.00 -7.08
C THR A 137 -15.54 -0.29 -8.37
N ARG A 138 -15.05 -1.28 -9.11
CA ARG A 138 -15.71 -1.80 -10.30
C ARG A 138 -15.54 -3.33 -10.33
N GLY A 139 -16.64 -4.03 -10.65
CA GLY A 139 -16.64 -5.48 -10.76
C GLY A 139 -17.11 -6.22 -9.52
N PHE A 140 -17.03 -5.56 -8.38
CA PHE A 140 -17.44 -6.14 -7.08
C PHE A 140 -18.95 -6.10 -6.87
#